data_767cb8da3c1881baa30507793c7a22da
#
_entry.id   767cb8da3c1881baa30507793c7a22da
#
_cell.length_a   1.000
_cell.length_b   1.000
_cell.length_c   1.000
_cell.angle_alpha   90.00
_cell.angle_beta   90.00
_cell.angle_gamma   90.00
#
_symmetry.space_group_name_H-M   'P 1'
#
loop_
_entity.id
_entity.type
_entity.pdbx_description
1 polymer ?
#
loop_
_entity_poly.entity_id
_entity_poly.type
_entity_poly.pdbx_seq_one_letter_code
_entity_poly.pdbx_strand_id
1 'polypeptide(L)'
;MTLCLVGFAVVSGCGSSAPTPGPADRSIEQDLLRGVREIRTTHDRRTLRVELVHLLAHLRRLHGTTETARRGRELALQGFEATLEGTQSQLDFVENDSGEVAAATRDAKRADHYLRRGANRLRAAGQVFGIQIGELNGY
;
A
#
# COMPACT_ATOMS: atom_id res chain seq x y z
N MET A 1 -70.31 -15.16 2.19
CA MET A 1 -69.27 -14.64 1.24
C MET A 1 -68.44 -13.63 1.98
N THR A 2 -67.25 -14.06 2.43
CA THR A 2 -66.35 -13.22 3.26
C THR A 2 -65.09 -12.95 2.43
N LEU A 3 -64.90 -11.67 2.06
CA LEU A 3 -63.75 -11.23 1.26
C LEU A 3 -62.58 -10.95 2.19
N CYS A 4 -61.51 -11.73 2.10
CA CYS A 4 -60.23 -11.45 2.77
C CYS A 4 -59.38 -10.52 1.90
N LEU A 5 -59.17 -9.28 2.39
CA LEU A 5 -58.20 -8.34 1.83
C LEU A 5 -56.82 -8.68 2.36
N VAL A 6 -55.94 -9.18 1.48
CA VAL A 6 -54.52 -9.41 1.78
C VAL A 6 -53.77 -8.09 1.56
N GLY A 7 -53.36 -7.46 2.66
CA GLY A 7 -52.51 -6.26 2.61
C GLY A 7 -51.08 -6.63 2.23
N PHE A 8 -50.60 -6.14 1.08
CA PHE A 8 -49.19 -6.21 0.67
C PHE A 8 -48.42 -5.10 1.41
N ALA A 9 -47.60 -5.52 2.39
CA ALA A 9 -46.62 -4.62 3.01
C ALA A 9 -45.43 -4.47 2.07
N VAL A 10 -45.31 -3.30 1.43
CA VAL A 10 -44.12 -2.92 0.67
C VAL A 10 -43.03 -2.57 1.68
N VAL A 11 -42.09 -3.50 1.88
CA VAL A 11 -40.85 -3.23 2.62
C VAL A 11 -39.97 -2.36 1.72
N SER A 12 -39.96 -1.07 1.95
CA SER A 12 -38.99 -0.14 1.36
C SER A 12 -37.61 -0.45 1.96
N GLY A 13 -36.85 -1.28 1.27
CA GLY A 13 -35.43 -1.51 1.59
C GLY A 13 -34.68 -0.19 1.39
N CYS A 14 -34.22 0.43 2.48
CA CYS A 14 -33.18 1.46 2.44
C CYS A 14 -31.90 0.84 1.86
N GLY A 15 -31.77 0.92 0.54
CA GLY A 15 -30.51 0.60 -0.14
C GLY A 15 -29.49 1.65 0.25
N SER A 16 -28.62 1.34 1.22
CA SER A 16 -27.40 2.10 1.46
C SER A 16 -26.51 1.93 0.25
N SER A 17 -26.64 2.85 -0.72
CA SER A 17 -25.74 2.90 -1.87
C SER A 17 -24.33 3.14 -1.33
N ALA A 18 -23.45 2.15 -1.46
CA ALA A 18 -22.04 2.32 -1.13
C ALA A 18 -21.50 3.52 -1.92
N PRO A 19 -20.72 4.42 -1.28
CA PRO A 19 -20.21 5.61 -1.96
C PRO A 19 -19.38 5.20 -3.17
N THR A 20 -19.70 5.77 -4.33
CA THR A 20 -18.98 5.48 -5.57
C THR A 20 -17.56 6.05 -5.46
N PRO A 21 -16.50 5.25 -5.78
CA PRO A 21 -15.12 5.69 -5.74
C PRO A 21 -14.88 6.92 -6.63
N GLY A 22 -14.36 7.98 -6.05
CA GLY A 22 -14.04 9.23 -6.76
C GLY A 22 -12.74 9.12 -7.56
N PRO A 23 -12.36 10.17 -8.31
CA PRO A 23 -11.10 10.20 -9.06
C PRO A 23 -9.87 10.01 -8.16
N ALA A 24 -9.87 10.63 -6.96
CA ALA A 24 -8.79 10.50 -5.99
C ALA A 24 -8.64 9.05 -5.48
N ASP A 25 -9.76 8.35 -5.27
CA ASP A 25 -9.76 6.96 -4.80
C ASP A 25 -9.10 6.04 -5.83
N ARG A 26 -9.42 6.24 -7.12
CA ARG A 26 -8.79 5.50 -8.23
C ARG A 26 -7.29 5.83 -8.37
N SER A 27 -6.91 7.08 -8.14
CA SER A 27 -5.51 7.49 -8.17
C SER A 27 -4.69 6.82 -7.05
N ILE A 28 -5.27 6.66 -5.85
CA ILE A 28 -4.61 5.94 -4.74
C ILE A 28 -4.37 4.46 -5.10
N GLU A 29 -5.37 3.81 -5.67
CA GLU A 29 -5.27 2.42 -6.13
C GLU A 29 -4.20 2.26 -7.22
N GLN A 30 -4.20 3.16 -8.21
CA GLN A 30 -3.21 3.17 -9.29
C GLN A 30 -1.79 3.41 -8.78
N ASP A 31 -1.61 4.31 -7.82
CA ASP A 31 -0.31 4.56 -7.19
C ASP A 31 0.19 3.37 -6.38
N LEU A 32 -0.71 2.66 -5.68
CA LEU A 32 -0.36 1.40 -5.01
C LEU A 32 0.17 0.38 -6.03
N LEU A 33 -0.55 0.16 -7.12
CA LEU A 33 -0.14 -0.78 -8.17
C LEU A 33 1.16 -0.38 -8.86
N ARG A 34 1.34 0.92 -9.15
CA ARG A 34 2.57 1.47 -9.73
C ARG A 34 3.74 1.24 -8.78
N GLY A 35 3.62 1.62 -7.52
CA GLY A 35 4.70 1.45 -6.55
C GLY A 35 5.09 -0.01 -6.31
N VAL A 36 4.13 -0.92 -6.26
CA VAL A 36 4.38 -2.37 -6.19
C VAL A 36 5.13 -2.85 -7.42
N ARG A 37 4.80 -2.34 -8.62
CA ARG A 37 5.52 -2.66 -9.85
C ARG A 37 6.95 -2.15 -9.79
N GLU A 38 7.18 -0.89 -9.40
CA GLU A 38 8.52 -0.32 -9.25
C GLU A 38 9.39 -1.14 -8.30
N ILE A 39 8.84 -1.53 -7.14
CA ILE A 39 9.55 -2.40 -6.19
C ILE A 39 10.00 -3.72 -6.85
N ARG A 40 9.19 -4.30 -7.74
CA ARG A 40 9.49 -5.59 -8.39
C ARG A 40 10.47 -5.49 -9.56
N THR A 41 10.44 -4.37 -10.27
CA THR A 41 11.15 -4.26 -11.56
C THR A 41 12.43 -3.42 -11.48
N THR A 42 12.54 -2.53 -10.48
CA THR A 42 13.71 -1.66 -10.34
C THR A 42 14.79 -2.34 -9.51
N HIS A 43 15.85 -2.79 -10.16
CA HIS A 43 16.96 -3.48 -9.52
C HIS A 43 17.98 -2.53 -8.89
N ASP A 44 18.12 -1.32 -9.45
CA ASP A 44 19.00 -0.30 -8.88
C ASP A 44 18.35 0.37 -7.66
N ARG A 45 19.00 0.22 -6.49
CA ARG A 45 18.47 0.73 -5.20
C ARG A 45 18.42 2.25 -5.13
N ARG A 46 19.33 2.95 -5.80
CA ARG A 46 19.32 4.42 -5.83
C ARG A 46 18.12 4.93 -6.62
N THR A 47 17.88 4.34 -7.78
CA THR A 47 16.70 4.64 -8.61
C THR A 47 15.41 4.33 -7.86
N LEU A 48 15.31 3.14 -7.25
CA LEU A 48 14.13 2.76 -6.47
C LEU A 48 13.84 3.76 -5.33
N ARG A 49 14.88 4.21 -4.62
CA ARG A 49 14.74 5.22 -3.57
C ARG A 49 14.10 6.51 -4.10
N VAL A 50 14.56 7.00 -5.24
CA VAL A 50 14.04 8.23 -5.85
C VAL A 50 12.57 8.05 -6.25
N GLU A 51 12.24 6.95 -6.90
CA GLU A 51 10.85 6.65 -7.31
C GLU A 51 9.91 6.53 -6.10
N LEU A 52 10.33 5.87 -5.01
CA LEU A 52 9.55 5.78 -3.78
C LEU A 52 9.33 7.15 -3.12
N VAL A 53 10.32 8.03 -3.13
CA VAL A 53 10.17 9.40 -2.61
C VAL A 53 9.12 10.18 -3.41
N HIS A 54 9.16 10.12 -4.73
CA HIS A 54 8.18 10.77 -5.60
C HIS A 54 6.77 10.21 -5.40
N LEU A 55 6.66 8.88 -5.32
CA LEU A 55 5.39 8.19 -5.08
C LEU A 55 4.77 8.59 -3.74
N LEU A 56 5.58 8.59 -2.67
CA LEU A 56 5.14 9.02 -1.34
C LEU A 56 4.68 10.47 -1.32
N ALA A 57 5.42 11.37 -1.99
CA ALA A 57 5.02 12.77 -2.11
C ALA A 57 3.69 12.93 -2.85
N HIS A 58 3.42 12.11 -3.87
CA HIS A 58 2.15 12.12 -4.58
C HIS A 58 1.01 11.56 -3.72
N LEU A 59 1.17 10.37 -3.12
CA LEU A 59 0.18 9.76 -2.25
C LEU A 59 -0.20 10.64 -1.04
N ARG A 60 0.75 11.39 -0.48
CA ARG A 60 0.47 12.31 0.64
C ARG A 60 -0.49 13.43 0.26
N ARG A 61 -0.52 13.87 -1.01
CA ARG A 61 -1.43 14.90 -1.52
C ARG A 61 -2.82 14.39 -1.86
N LEU A 62 -2.98 13.10 -2.10
CA LEU A 62 -4.27 12.50 -2.40
C LEU A 62 -5.11 12.37 -1.12
N HIS A 63 -6.40 12.65 -1.24
CA HIS A 63 -7.37 12.50 -0.15
C HIS A 63 -8.47 11.56 -0.62
N GLY A 64 -8.50 10.36 -0.06
CA GLY A 64 -9.55 9.39 -0.36
C GLY A 64 -10.93 9.87 0.09
N THR A 65 -11.91 9.72 -0.77
CA THR A 65 -13.31 10.10 -0.49
C THR A 65 -14.06 8.99 0.24
N THR A 66 -13.73 7.73 -0.05
CA THR A 66 -14.30 6.56 0.62
C THR A 66 -13.44 6.11 1.81
N GLU A 67 -14.05 5.37 2.75
CA GLU A 67 -13.33 4.77 3.88
C GLU A 67 -12.27 3.76 3.37
N THR A 68 -12.64 2.96 2.37
CA THR A 68 -11.72 2.03 1.71
C THR A 68 -10.49 2.74 1.16
N ALA A 69 -10.68 3.86 0.45
CA ALA A 69 -9.57 4.62 -0.12
C ALA A 69 -8.70 5.28 0.96
N ARG A 70 -9.30 5.82 2.02
CA ARG A 70 -8.54 6.39 3.15
C ARG A 70 -7.68 5.35 3.83
N ARG A 71 -8.27 4.20 4.17
CA ARG A 71 -7.56 3.09 4.82
C ARG A 71 -6.49 2.49 3.92
N GLY A 72 -6.81 2.25 2.65
CA GLY A 72 -5.86 1.74 1.65
C GLY A 72 -4.67 2.67 1.47
N ARG A 73 -4.92 3.99 1.39
CA ARG A 73 -3.88 5.02 1.32
C ARG A 73 -2.96 5.01 2.55
N GLU A 74 -3.52 4.94 3.74
CA GLU A 74 -2.74 4.91 4.97
C GLU A 74 -1.79 3.70 5.01
N LEU A 75 -2.29 2.52 4.69
CA LEU A 75 -1.50 1.30 4.61
C LEU A 75 -0.44 1.36 3.51
N ALA A 76 -0.77 1.94 2.35
CA ALA A 76 0.18 2.13 1.26
C ALA A 76 1.31 3.08 1.64
N LEU A 77 1.01 4.21 2.30
CA LEU A 77 2.01 5.14 2.82
C LEU A 77 2.96 4.44 3.80
N GLN A 78 2.42 3.73 4.80
CA GLN A 78 3.23 2.98 5.77
C GLN A 78 4.08 1.90 5.10
N GLY A 79 3.54 1.25 4.06
CA GLY A 79 4.23 0.22 3.29
C GLY A 79 5.40 0.77 2.48
N PHE A 80 5.17 1.85 1.73
CA PHE A 80 6.22 2.49 0.93
C PHE A 80 7.27 3.21 1.79
N GLU A 81 6.89 3.82 2.92
CA GLU A 81 7.83 4.40 3.89
C GLU A 81 8.76 3.32 4.46
N ALA A 82 8.22 2.18 4.90
CA ALA A 82 9.04 1.08 5.38
C ALA A 82 9.95 0.51 4.26
N THR A 83 9.45 0.39 3.03
CA THR A 83 10.28 -0.06 1.89
C THR A 83 11.41 0.93 1.60
N LEU A 84 11.14 2.24 1.68
CA LEU A 84 12.14 3.29 1.50
C LEU A 84 13.25 3.19 2.57
N GLU A 85 12.89 3.02 3.85
CA GLU A 85 13.83 2.82 4.95
C GLU A 85 14.68 1.55 4.76
N GLY A 86 14.06 0.45 4.33
CA GLY A 86 14.77 -0.78 4.01
C GLY A 86 15.75 -0.61 2.86
N THR A 87 15.33 0.08 1.79
CA THR A 87 16.18 0.39 0.63
C THR A 87 17.36 1.29 1.03
N GLN A 88 17.13 2.29 1.89
CA GLN A 88 18.20 3.14 2.42
C GLN A 88 19.19 2.32 3.24
N SER A 89 18.72 1.45 4.14
CA SER A 89 19.60 0.58 4.93
C SER A 89 20.43 -0.39 4.07
N GLN A 90 19.91 -0.82 2.90
CA GLN A 90 20.69 -1.58 1.93
C GLN A 90 21.79 -0.75 1.27
N LEU A 91 21.50 0.51 0.94
CA LEU A 91 22.50 1.43 0.39
C LEU A 91 23.59 1.73 1.42
N ASP A 92 23.21 2.01 2.67
CA ASP A 92 24.14 2.25 3.77
C ASP A 92 25.06 1.04 3.99
N PHE A 93 24.51 -0.19 3.90
CA PHE A 93 25.29 -1.43 3.97
C PHE A 93 26.34 -1.52 2.85
N VAL A 94 25.96 -1.19 1.61
CA VAL A 94 26.87 -1.28 0.45
C VAL A 94 27.92 -0.16 0.47
N GLU A 95 27.53 1.03 0.94
CA GLU A 95 28.40 2.21 0.99
C GLU A 95 29.28 2.26 2.26
N ASN A 96 29.01 1.41 3.24
CA ASN A 96 29.77 1.36 4.49
C ASN A 96 31.11 0.64 4.31
N ASP A 97 32.09 1.40 3.87
CA ASP A 97 33.46 0.96 3.60
C ASP A 97 34.31 0.80 4.88
N SER A 98 33.67 0.90 6.07
CA SER A 98 34.38 0.90 7.35
C SER A 98 35.02 -0.44 7.73
N GLY A 99 34.75 -1.51 7.00
CA GLY A 99 35.22 -2.85 7.31
C GLY A 99 34.67 -3.43 8.64
N GLU A 100 33.78 -2.73 9.31
CA GLU A 100 33.19 -3.14 10.58
C GLU A 100 32.04 -4.14 10.36
N VAL A 101 32.32 -5.41 10.51
CA VAL A 101 31.35 -6.52 10.35
C VAL A 101 30.09 -6.31 11.22
N ALA A 102 30.25 -5.74 12.41
CA ALA A 102 29.14 -5.48 13.33
C ALA A 102 28.18 -4.40 12.79
N ALA A 103 28.70 -3.33 12.17
CA ALA A 103 27.89 -2.28 11.53
C ALA A 103 27.14 -2.85 10.32
N ALA A 104 27.84 -3.54 9.43
CA ALA A 104 27.24 -4.20 8.27
C ALA A 104 26.14 -5.18 8.66
N THR A 105 26.33 -5.98 9.70
CA THR A 105 25.31 -6.91 10.19
C THR A 105 24.06 -6.18 10.72
N ARG A 106 24.24 -5.04 11.39
CA ARG A 106 23.11 -4.21 11.88
C ARG A 106 22.29 -3.65 10.71
N ASP A 107 22.96 -3.12 9.68
CA ASP A 107 22.32 -2.51 8.53
C ASP A 107 21.56 -3.56 7.70
N ALA A 108 22.14 -4.74 7.51
CA ALA A 108 21.48 -5.86 6.85
C ALA A 108 20.21 -6.31 7.60
N LYS A 109 20.29 -6.45 8.94
CA LYS A 109 19.11 -6.80 9.78
C LYS A 109 18.04 -5.71 9.74
N ARG A 110 18.45 -4.45 9.75
CA ARG A 110 17.54 -3.31 9.65
C ARG A 110 16.84 -3.31 8.30
N ALA A 111 17.58 -3.50 7.21
CA ALA A 111 17.01 -3.59 5.87
C ALA A 111 15.95 -4.71 5.77
N ASP A 112 16.29 -5.93 6.19
CA ASP A 112 15.37 -7.07 6.18
C ASP A 112 14.09 -6.79 6.99
N HIS A 113 14.23 -6.23 8.19
CA HIS A 113 13.08 -5.85 9.04
C HIS A 113 12.13 -4.89 8.33
N TYR A 114 12.67 -3.79 7.78
CA TYR A 114 11.85 -2.77 7.13
C TYR A 114 11.23 -3.26 5.82
N LEU A 115 11.96 -4.03 5.01
CA LEU A 115 11.42 -4.60 3.77
C LEU A 115 10.28 -5.57 4.03
N ARG A 116 10.40 -6.45 5.02
CA ARG A 116 9.28 -7.34 5.43
C ARG A 116 8.09 -6.56 5.95
N ARG A 117 8.32 -5.53 6.77
CA ARG A 117 7.25 -4.65 7.25
C ARG A 117 6.56 -3.94 6.09
N GLY A 118 7.32 -3.40 5.14
CA GLY A 118 6.82 -2.76 3.93
C GLY A 118 5.94 -3.71 3.11
N ALA A 119 6.46 -4.90 2.81
CA ALA A 119 5.73 -5.92 2.06
C ALA A 119 4.40 -6.32 2.73
N ASN A 120 4.39 -6.49 4.06
CA ASN A 120 3.17 -6.82 4.80
C ASN A 120 2.12 -5.68 4.73
N ARG A 121 2.55 -4.43 4.86
CA ARG A 121 1.65 -3.26 4.76
C ARG A 121 1.10 -3.08 3.36
N LEU A 122 1.92 -3.26 2.33
CA LEU A 122 1.46 -3.17 0.94
C LEU A 122 0.47 -4.29 0.59
N ARG A 123 0.69 -5.53 1.08
CA ARG A 123 -0.31 -6.60 0.93
C ARG A 123 -1.62 -6.26 1.63
N ALA A 124 -1.56 -5.71 2.83
CA ALA A 124 -2.76 -5.27 3.56
C ALA A 124 -3.48 -4.13 2.81
N ALA A 125 -2.74 -3.18 2.21
CA ALA A 125 -3.33 -2.15 1.35
C ALA A 125 -4.04 -2.77 0.13
N GLY A 126 -3.41 -3.75 -0.54
CA GLY A 126 -4.01 -4.48 -1.64
C GLY A 126 -5.32 -5.18 -1.23
N GLN A 127 -5.33 -5.86 -0.08
CA GLN A 127 -6.54 -6.52 0.44
C GLN A 127 -7.70 -5.53 0.63
N VAL A 128 -7.43 -4.31 1.11
CA VAL A 128 -8.46 -3.26 1.27
C VAL A 128 -9.11 -2.90 -0.07
N PHE A 129 -8.34 -2.91 -1.17
CA PHE A 129 -8.85 -2.65 -2.52
C PHE A 129 -9.33 -3.91 -3.26
N GLY A 130 -9.27 -5.09 -2.63
CA GLY A 130 -9.58 -6.36 -3.30
C GLY A 130 -8.52 -6.81 -4.30
N ILE A 131 -7.29 -6.28 -4.20
CA ILE A 131 -6.16 -6.56 -5.08
C ILE A 131 -5.23 -7.58 -4.41
N GLN A 132 -4.88 -8.64 -5.12
CA GLN A 132 -3.84 -9.57 -4.67
C GLN A 132 -2.46 -9.04 -5.02
N ILE A 133 -1.72 -8.60 -4.02
CA ILE A 133 -0.30 -8.28 -4.15
C ILE A 133 0.48 -9.55 -3.81
N GLY A 134 1.05 -10.19 -4.82
CA GLY A 134 1.88 -11.38 -4.65
C GLY A 134 3.19 -11.08 -3.90
N GLU A 135 4.11 -12.05 -3.86
CA GLU A 135 5.37 -11.88 -3.15
C GLU A 135 6.16 -10.67 -3.64
N LEU A 136 6.61 -9.87 -2.69
CA LEU A 136 7.51 -8.73 -2.90
C LEU A 136 8.96 -9.11 -2.54
N ASN A 137 9.26 -10.42 -2.57
CA ASN A 137 10.53 -11.01 -2.20
C ASN A 137 11.47 -11.02 -3.41
N GLY A 138 11.94 -9.88 -3.81
CA GLY A 138 12.89 -9.72 -4.91
C GLY A 138 14.13 -8.93 -4.50
N TYR A 139 14.57 -9.12 -3.22
CA TYR A 139 15.72 -8.37 -2.70
C TYR A 139 16.84 -9.26 -2.27
#